data_8b011ce9e6d0c7de9e4ba412e6dc8b1c
#
_entry.id   8b011ce9e6d0c7de9e4ba412e6dc8b1c
#
_cell.length_a   1.000
_cell.length_b   1.000
_cell.length_c   1.000
_cell.angle_alpha   90.00
_cell.angle_beta   90.00
_cell.angle_gamma   90.00
#
_symmetry.space_group_name_H-M   'P 1'
#
loop_
_entity.id
_entity.type
_entity.pdbx_description
1 polymer ?
#
loop_
_entity_poly.entity_id
_entity_poly.type
_entity_poly.pdbx_seq_one_letter_code
_entity_poly.pdbx_strand_id
1 'polypeptide(L)'
;MYGELPVLAIMMGGAFAVYGLIRKFIRFDVITSLFMETLWLMPLAIGVTIWLLITDKSALPSADNLTRFYYVLTAPVTILPLLFFTAAVKRTTLTVIGLAQYIEPTIQFLLAVFLFHEAFDEVKGVSFSLIWLGLLCCILALIRKRLNYLKIQKGKRSQTV
;
A
#
# COMPACT_ATOMS: atom_id res chain seq x y z
N MET A 1 15.27 20.94 2.57
CA MET A 1 16.16 19.93 1.98
C MET A 1 15.50 19.38 0.72
N TYR A 2 15.45 20.16 -0.34
CA TYR A 2 14.97 19.77 -1.66
C TYR A 2 16.18 19.71 -2.58
N GLY A 3 16.70 18.52 -2.85
CA GLY A 3 17.85 18.35 -3.76
C GLY A 3 18.54 17.00 -3.70
N GLU A 4 18.23 16.16 -2.68
CA GLU A 4 18.75 14.81 -2.61
C GLU A 4 17.72 13.82 -3.13
N LEU A 5 18.18 12.84 -3.90
CA LEU A 5 17.32 11.76 -4.37
C LEU A 5 16.71 11.04 -3.17
N PRO A 6 15.37 10.84 -3.11
CA PRO A 6 14.72 10.16 -2.00
C PRO A 6 14.95 8.64 -2.08
N VAL A 7 16.21 8.24 -1.90
CA VAL A 7 16.65 6.83 -2.06
C VAL A 7 15.81 5.89 -1.20
N LEU A 8 15.53 6.27 0.05
CA LEU A 8 14.74 5.47 0.96
C LEU A 8 13.31 5.24 0.42
N ALA A 9 12.66 6.29 -0.09
CA ALA A 9 11.31 6.19 -0.65
C ALA A 9 11.29 5.31 -1.91
N ILE A 10 12.31 5.42 -2.77
CA ILE A 10 12.45 4.57 -3.97
C ILE A 10 12.66 3.11 -3.57
N MET A 11 13.51 2.84 -2.60
CA MET A 11 13.73 1.47 -2.09
C MET A 11 12.47 0.88 -1.46
N MET A 12 11.76 1.63 -0.63
CA MET A 12 10.51 1.18 -0.02
C MET A 12 9.43 0.91 -1.07
N GLY A 13 9.23 1.82 -2.02
CA GLY A 13 8.28 1.65 -3.11
C GLY A 13 8.63 0.47 -4.00
N GLY A 14 9.91 0.29 -4.34
CA GLY A 14 10.40 -0.86 -5.10
C GLY A 14 10.19 -2.18 -4.37
N ALA A 15 10.52 -2.25 -3.08
CA ALA A 15 10.30 -3.43 -2.25
C ALA A 15 8.80 -3.78 -2.16
N PHE A 16 7.93 -2.77 -2.00
CA PHE A 16 6.49 -2.99 -1.97
C PHE A 16 5.92 -3.47 -3.31
N ALA A 17 6.43 -2.96 -4.43
CA ALA A 17 6.06 -3.42 -5.77
C ALA A 17 6.46 -4.89 -6.00
N VAL A 18 7.69 -5.27 -5.61
CA VAL A 18 8.18 -6.65 -5.66
C VAL A 18 7.33 -7.55 -4.76
N TYR A 19 7.02 -7.10 -3.54
CA TYR A 19 6.12 -7.83 -2.64
C TYR A 19 4.76 -8.09 -3.27
N GLY A 20 4.12 -7.08 -3.86
CA GLY A 20 2.84 -7.22 -4.56
C GLY A 20 2.93 -8.20 -5.75
N LEU A 21 4.04 -8.17 -6.49
CA LEU A 21 4.30 -9.09 -7.60
C LEU A 21 4.42 -10.53 -7.09
N ILE A 22 5.24 -10.78 -6.08
CA ILE A 22 5.41 -12.12 -5.47
C ILE A 22 4.05 -12.64 -4.96
N ARG A 23 3.30 -11.80 -4.26
CA ARG A 23 1.95 -12.13 -3.78
C ARG A 23 1.00 -12.58 -4.89
N LYS A 24 1.12 -12.02 -6.08
CA LYS A 24 0.30 -12.40 -7.24
C LYS A 24 0.52 -13.84 -7.67
N PHE A 25 1.75 -14.34 -7.56
CA PHE A 25 2.14 -15.69 -8.00
C PHE A 25 2.04 -16.75 -6.90
N ILE A 26 1.93 -16.37 -5.64
CA ILE A 26 1.77 -17.33 -4.53
C ILE A 26 0.38 -17.99 -4.63
N ARG A 27 0.39 -19.33 -4.68
CA ARG A 27 -0.82 -20.16 -4.83
C ARG A 27 -1.55 -20.45 -3.50
N PHE A 28 -0.91 -20.18 -2.36
CA PHE A 28 -1.53 -20.40 -1.05
C PHE A 28 -2.73 -19.47 -0.84
N ASP A 29 -3.66 -19.88 0.01
CA ASP A 29 -4.75 -19.02 0.47
C ASP A 29 -4.21 -17.75 1.17
N VAL A 30 -5.04 -16.68 1.21
CA VAL A 30 -4.65 -15.38 1.75
C VAL A 30 -4.18 -15.48 3.20
N ILE A 31 -4.96 -16.19 4.03
CA ILE A 31 -4.69 -16.35 5.46
C ILE A 31 -3.42 -17.17 5.66
N THR A 32 -3.30 -18.30 4.97
CA THR A 32 -2.12 -19.18 5.05
C THR A 32 -0.85 -18.46 4.64
N SER A 33 -0.91 -17.67 3.58
CA SER A 33 0.24 -16.90 3.10
C SER A 33 0.72 -15.87 4.12
N LEU A 34 -0.21 -15.09 4.72
CA LEU A 34 0.12 -14.13 5.77
C LEU A 34 0.64 -14.80 7.04
N PHE A 35 0.03 -15.93 7.42
CA PHE A 35 0.49 -16.70 8.58
C PHE A 35 1.93 -17.19 8.39
N MET A 36 2.27 -17.74 7.24
CA MET A 36 3.63 -18.20 6.93
C MET A 36 4.64 -17.05 6.96
N GLU A 37 4.30 -15.89 6.39
CA GLU A 37 5.17 -14.70 6.45
C GLU A 37 5.42 -14.25 7.88
N THR A 38 4.35 -14.17 8.69
CA THR A 38 4.46 -13.79 10.10
C THR A 38 5.31 -14.80 10.88
N LEU A 39 5.13 -16.09 10.62
CA LEU A 39 5.89 -17.15 11.27
C LEU A 39 7.40 -17.05 10.92
N TRP A 40 7.74 -16.77 9.67
CA TRP A 40 9.13 -16.59 9.25
C TRP A 40 9.78 -15.33 9.86
N LEU A 41 9.03 -14.26 10.06
CA LEU A 41 9.52 -13.02 10.66
C LEU A 41 9.56 -13.07 12.20
N MET A 42 8.84 -14.02 12.80
CA MET A 42 8.72 -14.13 14.26
C MET A 42 10.06 -14.26 15.00
N PRO A 43 11.03 -15.09 14.57
CA PRO A 43 12.31 -15.19 15.24
C PRO A 43 13.09 -13.86 15.24
N LEU A 44 13.06 -13.14 14.10
CA LEU A 44 13.67 -11.84 13.96
C LEU A 44 13.00 -10.81 14.88
N ALA A 45 11.68 -10.77 14.90
CA ALA A 45 10.92 -9.86 15.75
C ALA A 45 11.19 -10.11 17.24
N ILE A 46 11.25 -11.36 17.67
CA ILE A 46 11.60 -11.75 19.04
C ILE A 46 13.04 -11.30 19.36
N GLY A 47 13.99 -11.57 18.46
CA GLY A 47 15.40 -11.17 18.65
C GLY A 47 15.56 -9.66 18.81
N VAL A 48 14.91 -8.88 17.95
CA VAL A 48 14.92 -7.40 18.03
C VAL A 48 14.27 -6.92 19.32
N THR A 49 13.15 -7.51 19.71
CA THR A 49 12.45 -7.13 20.95
C THR A 49 13.32 -7.40 22.18
N ILE A 50 13.95 -8.56 22.26
CA ILE A 50 14.88 -8.91 23.35
C ILE A 50 16.07 -7.94 23.38
N TRP A 51 16.65 -7.64 22.21
CA TRP A 51 17.76 -6.71 22.11
C TRP A 51 17.38 -5.29 22.58
N LEU A 52 16.20 -4.80 22.22
CA LEU A 52 15.71 -3.49 22.65
C LEU A 52 15.45 -3.46 24.17
N LEU A 53 14.98 -4.56 24.76
CA LEU A 53 14.77 -4.66 26.21
C LEU A 53 16.09 -4.68 26.98
N ILE A 54 17.10 -5.42 26.51
CA ILE A 54 18.41 -5.52 27.17
C ILE A 54 19.20 -4.20 27.07
N THR A 55 19.02 -3.44 25.97
CA THR A 55 19.72 -2.17 25.76
C THR A 55 18.99 -0.95 26.34
N ASP A 56 17.92 -1.15 27.10
CA ASP A 56 17.08 -0.08 27.67
C ASP A 56 16.56 0.93 26.63
N LYS A 57 16.49 0.52 25.37
CA LYS A 57 15.95 1.33 24.27
C LYS A 57 14.46 1.11 24.03
N SER A 58 13.85 0.19 24.77
CA SER A 58 12.41 -0.09 24.67
C SER A 58 11.62 0.85 25.57
N ALA A 59 10.66 1.55 25.01
CA ALA A 59 9.69 2.35 25.76
C ALA A 59 8.59 1.50 26.45
N LEU A 60 8.51 0.20 26.17
CA LEU A 60 7.47 -0.68 26.67
C LEU A 60 7.42 -0.83 28.21
N PRO A 61 8.58 -0.98 28.91
CA PRO A 61 8.56 -1.14 30.36
C PRO A 61 8.05 0.11 31.10
N SER A 62 8.35 1.30 30.58
CA SER A 62 7.96 2.61 31.14
C SER A 62 6.63 3.14 30.61
N ALA A 63 6.01 2.43 29.65
CA ALA A 63 4.76 2.86 29.04
C ALA A 63 3.58 2.73 30.01
N ASP A 64 2.67 3.70 29.98
CA ASP A 64 1.40 3.63 30.69
C ASP A 64 0.44 2.61 30.06
N ASN A 65 -0.62 2.26 30.74
CA ASN A 65 -1.58 1.24 30.27
C ASN A 65 -2.23 1.62 28.94
N LEU A 66 -2.46 2.90 28.70
CA LEU A 66 -3.05 3.37 27.44
C LEU A 66 -2.09 3.16 26.26
N THR A 67 -0.82 3.47 26.46
CA THR A 67 0.24 3.25 25.44
C THR A 67 0.40 1.76 25.15
N ARG A 68 0.40 0.91 26.18
CA ARG A 68 0.44 -0.57 26.01
C ARG A 68 -0.77 -1.07 25.21
N PHE A 69 -1.95 -0.54 25.49
CA PHE A 69 -3.16 -0.87 24.73
C PHE A 69 -3.01 -0.52 23.25
N TYR A 70 -2.46 0.67 22.92
CA TYR A 70 -2.20 1.06 21.54
C TYR A 70 -1.18 0.14 20.85
N TYR A 71 -0.14 -0.31 21.54
CA TYR A 71 0.80 -1.30 20.99
C TYR A 71 0.08 -2.61 20.59
N VAL A 72 -0.77 -3.13 21.46
CA VAL A 72 -1.56 -4.34 21.14
C VAL A 72 -2.53 -4.10 19.98
N LEU A 73 -3.17 -2.92 19.95
CA LEU A 73 -4.13 -2.55 18.91
C LEU A 73 -3.46 -2.39 17.53
N THR A 74 -2.18 -2.05 17.47
CA THR A 74 -1.44 -1.92 16.21
C THR A 74 -1.50 -3.19 15.37
N ALA A 75 -1.43 -4.37 15.97
CA ALA A 75 -1.43 -5.64 15.26
C ALA A 75 -2.72 -5.86 14.45
N PRO A 76 -3.93 -5.85 15.02
CA PRO A 76 -5.17 -6.04 14.25
C PRO A 76 -5.42 -4.91 13.25
N VAL A 77 -5.07 -3.67 13.58
CA VAL A 77 -5.22 -2.51 12.69
C VAL A 77 -4.31 -2.64 11.46
N THR A 78 -3.15 -3.27 11.59
CA THR A 78 -2.23 -3.51 10.47
C THR A 78 -2.62 -4.76 9.67
N ILE A 79 -3.00 -5.84 10.35
CA ILE A 79 -3.31 -7.12 9.69
C ILE A 79 -4.57 -7.01 8.83
N LEU A 80 -5.59 -6.31 9.29
CA LEU A 80 -6.88 -6.21 8.60
C LEU A 80 -6.75 -5.61 7.18
N PRO A 81 -6.15 -4.42 6.98
CA PRO A 81 -5.90 -3.88 5.65
C PRO A 81 -5.01 -4.78 4.79
N LEU A 82 -4.01 -5.44 5.39
CA LEU A 82 -3.11 -6.33 4.68
C LEU A 82 -3.82 -7.59 4.16
N LEU A 83 -4.80 -8.12 4.89
CA LEU A 83 -5.68 -9.19 4.43
C LEU A 83 -6.48 -8.76 3.21
N PHE A 84 -7.13 -7.60 3.25
CA PHE A 84 -7.89 -7.07 2.12
C PHE A 84 -7.00 -6.78 0.92
N PHE A 85 -5.83 -6.19 1.13
CA PHE A 85 -4.84 -5.96 0.07
C PHE A 85 -4.43 -7.27 -0.60
N THR A 86 -4.06 -8.28 0.17
CA THR A 86 -3.66 -9.59 -0.36
C THR A 86 -4.79 -10.28 -1.11
N ALA A 87 -6.02 -10.20 -0.62
CA ALA A 87 -7.19 -10.72 -1.30
C ALA A 87 -7.45 -9.97 -2.63
N ALA A 88 -7.29 -8.65 -2.64
CA ALA A 88 -7.42 -7.83 -3.85
C ALA A 88 -6.35 -8.15 -4.89
N VAL A 89 -5.07 -8.31 -4.49
CA VAL A 89 -3.96 -8.69 -5.38
C VAL A 89 -4.25 -10.00 -6.11
N LYS A 90 -4.81 -10.97 -5.42
CA LYS A 90 -5.14 -12.28 -6.01
C LYS A 90 -6.31 -12.23 -7.00
N ARG A 91 -7.27 -11.34 -6.79
CA ARG A 91 -8.51 -11.25 -7.57
C ARG A 91 -8.48 -10.21 -8.67
N THR A 92 -7.52 -9.29 -8.65
CA THR A 92 -7.49 -8.13 -9.54
C THR A 92 -6.15 -8.04 -10.27
N THR A 93 -6.07 -7.21 -11.31
CA THR A 93 -4.79 -6.96 -12.00
C THR A 93 -3.92 -6.02 -11.16
N LEU A 94 -2.59 -6.19 -11.22
CA LEU A 94 -1.64 -5.32 -10.52
C LEU A 94 -1.80 -3.85 -10.91
N THR A 95 -2.19 -3.57 -12.16
CA THR A 95 -2.45 -2.20 -12.62
C THR A 95 -3.59 -1.54 -11.85
N VAL A 96 -4.70 -2.26 -11.62
CA VAL A 96 -5.85 -1.73 -10.86
C VAL A 96 -5.47 -1.49 -9.41
N ILE A 97 -4.69 -2.41 -8.81
CA ILE A 97 -4.19 -2.26 -7.45
C ILE A 97 -3.26 -1.06 -7.33
N GLY A 98 -2.28 -0.93 -8.25
CA GLY A 98 -1.38 0.22 -8.27
C GLY A 98 -2.13 1.55 -8.38
N LEU A 99 -3.21 1.61 -9.18
CA LEU A 99 -4.06 2.81 -9.24
C LEU A 99 -4.84 3.05 -7.95
N ALA A 100 -5.37 1.99 -7.33
CA ALA A 100 -6.10 2.11 -6.06
C ALA A 100 -5.20 2.60 -4.90
N GLN A 101 -3.91 2.27 -4.92
CA GLN A 101 -2.96 2.73 -3.91
C GLN A 101 -2.76 4.26 -3.89
N TYR A 102 -3.07 4.98 -4.97
CA TYR A 102 -3.02 6.44 -4.96
C TYR A 102 -4.14 7.10 -4.12
N ILE A 103 -5.13 6.33 -3.68
CA ILE A 103 -6.16 6.81 -2.74
C ILE A 103 -5.51 7.17 -1.40
N GLU A 104 -4.57 6.37 -0.92
CA GLU A 104 -3.89 6.58 0.36
C GLU A 104 -3.12 7.90 0.42
N PRO A 105 -2.14 8.20 -0.47
CA PRO A 105 -1.46 9.50 -0.48
C PRO A 105 -2.42 10.68 -0.68
N THR A 106 -3.51 10.46 -1.41
CA THR A 106 -4.55 11.47 -1.61
C THR A 106 -5.23 11.83 -0.30
N ILE A 107 -5.68 10.82 0.46
CA ILE A 107 -6.31 11.04 1.77
C ILE A 107 -5.31 11.67 2.74
N GLN A 108 -4.06 11.20 2.77
CA GLN A 108 -3.01 11.79 3.61
C GLN A 108 -2.77 13.26 3.28
N PHE A 109 -2.72 13.61 2.00
CA PHE A 109 -2.59 15.00 1.56
C PHE A 109 -3.77 15.87 2.01
N LEU A 110 -5.00 15.38 1.84
CA LEU A 110 -6.20 16.11 2.27
C LEU A 110 -6.20 16.31 3.79
N LEU A 111 -5.82 15.31 4.57
CA LEU A 111 -5.70 15.41 6.02
C LEU A 111 -4.62 16.41 6.42
N ALA A 112 -3.45 16.38 5.79
CA ALA A 112 -2.35 17.31 6.08
C ALA A 112 -2.79 18.76 5.85
N VAL A 113 -3.45 19.04 4.73
CA VAL A 113 -3.86 20.41 4.38
C VAL A 113 -5.08 20.87 5.19
N PHE A 114 -6.14 20.06 5.26
CA PHE A 114 -7.43 20.51 5.81
C PHE A 114 -7.56 20.27 7.32
N LEU A 115 -6.96 19.20 7.84
CA LEU A 115 -7.08 18.87 9.26
C LEU A 115 -5.90 19.41 10.08
N PHE A 116 -4.68 19.22 9.58
CA PHE A 116 -3.46 19.63 10.28
C PHE A 116 -2.99 21.05 9.91
N HIS A 117 -3.64 21.69 8.92
CA HIS A 117 -3.29 23.04 8.45
C HIS A 117 -1.80 23.20 8.14
N GLU A 118 -1.17 22.14 7.62
CA GLU A 118 0.23 22.20 7.20
C GLU A 118 0.41 23.24 6.10
N ALA A 119 1.50 24.00 6.17
CA ALA A 119 1.85 24.98 5.14
C ALA A 119 1.95 24.29 3.77
N PHE A 120 1.12 24.75 2.83
CA PHE A 120 1.12 24.27 1.47
C PHE A 120 2.27 24.91 0.72
N ASP A 121 3.31 24.11 0.45
CA ASP A 121 4.46 24.53 -0.35
C ASP A 121 4.15 24.33 -1.84
N GLU A 122 4.56 25.30 -2.68
CA GLU A 122 4.36 25.25 -4.14
C GLU A 122 4.94 23.95 -4.76
N VAL A 123 6.08 23.47 -4.25
CA VAL A 123 6.72 22.23 -4.71
C VAL A 123 5.84 21.02 -4.43
N LYS A 124 5.21 20.95 -3.26
CA LYS A 124 4.22 19.90 -2.92
C LYS A 124 3.03 19.98 -3.89
N GLY A 125 2.52 21.17 -4.15
CA GLY A 125 1.39 21.39 -5.05
C GLY A 125 1.66 20.91 -6.48
N VAL A 126 2.80 21.26 -7.04
CA VAL A 126 3.22 20.82 -8.39
C VAL A 126 3.38 19.30 -8.43
N SER A 127 4.04 18.71 -7.43
CA SER A 127 4.27 17.27 -7.36
C SER A 127 2.96 16.48 -7.31
N PHE A 128 2.02 16.89 -6.47
CA PHE A 128 0.69 16.26 -6.39
C PHE A 128 -0.10 16.44 -7.69
N SER A 129 -0.06 17.61 -8.30
CA SER A 129 -0.75 17.87 -9.57
C SER A 129 -0.23 16.95 -10.69
N LEU A 130 1.08 16.73 -10.79
CA LEU A 130 1.67 15.81 -11.75
C LEU A 130 1.27 14.35 -11.51
N ILE A 131 1.24 13.92 -10.25
CA ILE A 131 0.77 12.56 -9.87
C ILE A 131 -0.69 12.37 -10.30
N TRP A 132 -1.57 13.33 -9.99
CA TRP A 132 -2.98 13.25 -10.34
C TRP A 132 -3.21 13.26 -11.85
N LEU A 133 -2.44 14.05 -12.58
CA LEU A 133 -2.51 14.09 -14.05
C LEU A 133 -2.09 12.75 -14.66
N GLY A 134 -1.00 12.14 -14.15
CA GLY A 134 -0.59 10.80 -14.53
C GLY A 134 -1.65 9.74 -14.21
N LEU A 135 -2.28 9.82 -13.03
CA LEU A 135 -3.37 8.93 -12.61
C LEU A 135 -4.58 9.03 -13.55
N LEU A 136 -5.00 10.25 -13.88
CA LEU A 136 -6.08 10.49 -14.83
C LEU A 136 -5.78 9.89 -16.21
N CYS A 137 -4.58 10.09 -16.73
CA CYS A 137 -4.16 9.50 -18.01
C CYS A 137 -4.23 7.96 -17.96
N CYS A 138 -3.78 7.33 -16.88
CA CYS A 138 -3.85 5.87 -16.71
C CYS A 138 -5.29 5.37 -16.62
N ILE A 139 -6.15 6.04 -15.87
CA ILE A 139 -7.58 5.69 -15.76
C ILE A 139 -8.27 5.80 -17.12
N LEU A 140 -8.06 6.89 -17.85
CA LEU A 140 -8.61 7.09 -19.19
C LEU A 140 -8.14 6.01 -20.17
N ALA A 141 -6.86 5.63 -20.11
CA ALA A 141 -6.32 4.55 -20.94
C ALA A 141 -6.98 3.20 -20.64
N LEU A 142 -7.21 2.88 -19.36
CA LEU A 142 -7.91 1.65 -18.95
C LEU A 142 -9.37 1.64 -19.41
N ILE A 143 -10.08 2.76 -19.25
CA ILE A 143 -11.48 2.90 -19.70
C ILE A 143 -11.55 2.70 -21.23
N ARG A 144 -10.68 3.36 -21.99
CA ARG A 144 -10.60 3.21 -23.47
C ARG A 144 -10.36 1.76 -23.87
N LYS A 145 -9.40 1.09 -23.21
CA LYS A 145 -9.10 -0.32 -23.47
C LYS A 145 -10.31 -1.21 -23.21
N ARG A 146 -11.03 -1.00 -22.11
CA ARG A 146 -12.25 -1.75 -21.77
C ARG A 146 -13.37 -1.52 -22.75
N LEU A 147 -13.60 -0.27 -23.15
CA LEU A 147 -14.63 0.08 -24.14
C LEU A 147 -14.34 -0.55 -25.51
N ASN A 148 -13.10 -0.53 -25.95
CA ASN A 148 -12.70 -1.19 -27.22
C ASN A 148 -12.91 -2.71 -27.15
N TYR A 149 -12.57 -3.34 -26.03
CA TYR A 149 -12.82 -4.77 -25.83
C TYR A 149 -14.31 -5.11 -25.91
N LEU A 150 -15.17 -4.32 -25.28
CA LEU A 150 -16.63 -4.50 -25.31
C LEU A 150 -17.22 -4.29 -26.73
N LYS A 151 -16.69 -3.32 -27.50
CA LYS A 151 -17.10 -3.11 -28.91
C LYS A 151 -16.76 -4.31 -29.78
N ILE A 152 -15.57 -4.90 -29.62
CA ILE A 152 -15.15 -6.09 -30.37
C ILE A 152 -16.04 -7.30 -30.03
N GLN A 153 -16.37 -7.50 -28.76
CA GLN A 153 -17.27 -8.57 -28.35
C GLN A 153 -18.69 -8.42 -28.90
N LYS A 154 -19.24 -7.18 -28.91
CA LYS A 154 -20.52 -6.90 -29.52
C LYS A 154 -20.55 -7.19 -31.04
N GLY A 155 -19.47 -6.78 -31.74
CA GLY A 155 -19.34 -7.04 -33.17
C GLY A 155 -19.29 -8.54 -33.50
N LYS A 156 -18.62 -9.36 -32.68
CA LYS A 156 -18.59 -10.82 -32.86
C LYS A 156 -19.94 -11.49 -32.62
N ARG A 157 -20.74 -11.01 -31.63
CA ARG A 157 -22.05 -11.54 -31.36
C ARG A 157 -23.06 -11.25 -32.49
N SER A 158 -22.97 -10.11 -33.18
CA SER A 158 -23.85 -9.78 -34.29
C SER A 158 -23.52 -10.51 -35.61
N GLN A 159 -22.40 -11.20 -35.72
CA GLN A 159 -21.99 -12.02 -36.87
C GLN A 159 -22.33 -13.51 -36.70
N THR A 160 -22.76 -13.93 -35.54
CA THR A 160 -23.14 -15.33 -35.22
C THR A 160 -24.68 -15.54 -35.15
N VAL A 161 -25.45 -14.54 -35.47
CA VAL A 161 -26.92 -14.59 -35.68
C VAL A 161 -27.19 -14.37 -37.15
#